data_230641a4d87f714ae693a8f50925bc48
#
_entry.id   230641a4d87f714ae693a8f50925bc48
#
_cell.length_a   1.000
_cell.length_b   1.000
_cell.length_c   1.000
_cell.angle_alpha   90.00
_cell.angle_beta   90.00
_cell.angle_gamma   90.00
#
_symmetry.space_group_name_H-M   'P 1'
#
loop_
_entity.id
_entity.type
_entity.pdbx_description
1 polymer ?
#
loop_
_entity_poly.entity_id
_entity_poly.type
_entity_poly.pdbx_seq_one_letter_code
_entity_poly.pdbx_strand_id
1 'polypeptide(L)'
;IRYAMENGCDVILTDHHEIPSEIPEAYAVVHPRHPEANYPCGDLSGAGVAFKLAHALLGEFPEEMVELAAIGTIADLVSLTDENRTIAKLGISQMKQTQRIGLVTLIEKLSVKVDKLDEKTIGFQIGPRLNALGRLGDATPGVQLMTTFDDEEAATIVDFMQSENERRQAIVNQIVEEASPLIQEQMNQPILVLAQPGWHEGVLGIVASRIVEQTGKPTIVLGISEDGLTAKGSGRSFGEFNLYDALTSVKDHLLKFGGHHMAAGLTVETIMLPTIIEGLEQYAKDHQDSLDAKATLTIDEILPLKDITVDWIESLASLKPFGTDNPEPVVSLEGIQVASTQLLGADKQHLKLNLKEASSANTLQAMAFSKGEWAASLQPDTKISIAGTL
;
A
#
# COMPACT_ATOMS: atom_id res chain seq x y z
N ILE A 1 25.64 -13.71 -6.99
CA ILE A 1 26.77 -12.94 -6.42
C ILE A 1 28.03 -13.79 -6.52
N ARG A 2 28.12 -14.92 -5.80
CA ARG A 2 29.31 -15.81 -5.78
C ARG A 2 29.83 -16.13 -7.19
N TYR A 3 28.95 -16.55 -8.11
CA TYR A 3 29.33 -16.83 -9.49
C TYR A 3 29.98 -15.64 -10.21
N ALA A 4 29.46 -14.41 -10.00
CA ALA A 4 30.05 -13.22 -10.62
C ALA A 4 31.42 -12.90 -10.04
N MET A 5 31.59 -12.98 -8.72
CA MET A 5 32.88 -12.73 -8.05
C MET A 5 33.93 -13.78 -8.42
N GLU A 6 33.56 -15.06 -8.50
CA GLU A 6 34.46 -16.14 -8.98
C GLU A 6 34.90 -15.95 -10.43
N ASN A 7 34.12 -15.19 -11.23
CA ASN A 7 34.46 -14.81 -12.60
C ASN A 7 35.08 -13.41 -12.72
N GLY A 8 35.57 -12.84 -11.62
CA GLY A 8 36.33 -11.58 -11.61
C GLY A 8 35.52 -10.32 -11.70
N CYS A 9 34.21 -10.38 -11.38
CA CYS A 9 33.36 -9.22 -11.28
C CYS A 9 33.20 -8.79 -9.81
N ASP A 10 33.61 -7.57 -9.48
CA ASP A 10 33.26 -6.97 -8.20
C ASP A 10 31.76 -6.69 -8.14
N VAL A 11 31.08 -7.14 -7.08
CA VAL A 11 29.65 -6.98 -6.90
C VAL A 11 29.37 -6.06 -5.73
N ILE A 12 28.69 -4.95 -5.98
CA ILE A 12 28.16 -4.07 -4.94
C ILE A 12 26.65 -4.37 -4.82
N LEU A 13 26.22 -4.77 -3.63
CA LEU A 13 24.82 -4.98 -3.31
C LEU A 13 24.24 -3.72 -2.71
N THR A 14 23.09 -3.28 -3.24
CA THR A 14 22.25 -2.24 -2.63
C THR A 14 20.88 -2.83 -2.37
N ASP A 15 20.42 -2.82 -1.14
CA ASP A 15 19.12 -3.39 -0.76
C ASP A 15 18.57 -2.68 0.49
N HIS A 16 17.27 -2.89 0.75
CA HIS A 16 16.56 -2.37 1.91
C HIS A 16 15.63 -3.42 2.57
N HIS A 17 15.46 -4.58 1.96
CA HIS A 17 14.63 -5.66 2.48
C HIS A 17 15.17 -6.21 3.81
N GLU A 18 14.44 -7.14 4.43
CA GLU A 18 14.94 -7.80 5.63
C GLU A 18 16.25 -8.55 5.35
N ILE A 19 17.21 -8.37 6.24
CA ILE A 19 18.52 -9.01 6.11
C ILE A 19 18.38 -10.49 6.44
N PRO A 20 18.82 -11.40 5.52
CA PRO A 20 18.83 -12.81 5.79
C PRO A 20 19.85 -13.15 6.88
N SER A 21 19.71 -14.32 7.50
CA SER A 21 20.65 -14.82 8.52
C SER A 21 22.10 -14.92 8.02
N GLU A 22 22.28 -15.14 6.72
CA GLU A 22 23.58 -15.13 6.05
C GLU A 22 23.58 -14.01 5.00
N ILE A 23 24.38 -12.97 5.23
CA ILE A 23 24.58 -11.90 4.27
C ILE A 23 25.44 -12.43 3.13
N PRO A 24 25.04 -12.28 1.85
CA PRO A 24 25.82 -12.73 0.73
C PRO A 24 27.20 -12.06 0.69
N GLU A 25 28.25 -12.84 0.48
CA GLU A 25 29.59 -12.31 0.23
C GLU A 25 29.59 -11.49 -1.06
N ALA A 26 29.87 -10.19 -0.94
CA ALA A 26 29.98 -9.24 -2.03
C ALA A 26 31.18 -8.32 -1.79
N TYR A 27 31.60 -7.58 -2.82
CA TYR A 27 32.68 -6.58 -2.67
C TYR A 27 32.26 -5.50 -1.66
N ALA A 28 31.02 -5.06 -1.72
CA ALA A 28 30.41 -4.18 -0.73
C ALA A 28 28.90 -4.44 -0.62
N VAL A 29 28.34 -4.25 0.58
CA VAL A 29 26.91 -4.29 0.85
C VAL A 29 26.48 -2.92 1.40
N VAL A 30 25.63 -2.23 0.66
CA VAL A 30 25.03 -0.93 1.04
C VAL A 30 23.61 -1.19 1.47
N HIS A 31 23.39 -1.24 2.79
CA HIS A 31 22.10 -1.57 3.37
C HIS A 31 21.87 -0.77 4.65
N PRO A 32 20.73 -0.08 4.83
CA PRO A 32 20.50 0.79 5.99
C PRO A 32 20.45 0.03 7.32
N ARG A 33 20.11 -1.27 7.31
CA ARG A 33 20.05 -2.14 8.49
C ARG A 33 21.26 -3.10 8.57
N HIS A 34 22.37 -2.83 7.86
CA HIS A 34 23.54 -3.70 7.92
C HIS A 34 24.03 -3.82 9.38
N PRO A 35 24.21 -5.05 9.92
CA PRO A 35 24.50 -5.24 11.35
C PRO A 35 25.81 -4.62 11.82
N GLU A 36 26.76 -4.44 10.92
CA GLU A 36 28.04 -3.78 11.21
C GLU A 36 28.01 -2.26 10.94
N ALA A 37 26.90 -1.74 10.38
CA ALA A 37 26.71 -0.31 10.16
C ALA A 37 25.86 0.30 11.26
N ASN A 38 26.01 1.61 11.46
CA ASN A 38 25.21 2.36 12.42
C ASN A 38 24.49 3.49 11.70
N TYR A 39 23.69 3.14 10.69
CA TYR A 39 22.90 4.12 9.97
C TYR A 39 21.61 4.45 10.75
N PRO A 40 21.30 5.75 10.97
CA PRO A 40 20.21 6.12 11.89
C PRO A 40 18.80 5.84 11.35
N CYS A 41 18.62 5.79 10.03
CA CYS A 41 17.33 5.53 9.39
C CYS A 41 17.33 4.15 8.71
N GLY A 42 16.89 3.12 9.43
CA GLY A 42 16.87 1.74 8.96
C GLY A 42 15.82 1.45 7.87
N ASP A 43 14.80 2.28 7.73
CA ASP A 43 13.63 2.02 6.89
C ASP A 43 13.65 2.73 5.53
N LEU A 44 14.82 3.01 4.98
CA LEU A 44 14.88 3.56 3.62
C LEU A 44 14.26 2.60 2.60
N SER A 45 13.54 3.14 1.63
CA SER A 45 13.14 2.39 0.43
C SER A 45 14.34 2.08 -0.46
N GLY A 46 14.22 1.14 -1.40
CA GLY A 46 15.28 0.88 -2.39
C GLY A 46 15.69 2.13 -3.17
N ALA A 47 14.73 2.99 -3.54
CA ALA A 47 15.01 4.29 -4.16
C ALA A 47 15.72 5.25 -3.20
N GLY A 48 15.38 5.22 -1.91
CA GLY A 48 16.07 5.96 -0.85
C GLY A 48 17.52 5.53 -0.70
N VAL A 49 17.78 4.23 -0.69
CA VAL A 49 19.16 3.68 -0.66
C VAL A 49 19.96 4.14 -1.88
N ALA A 50 19.37 4.05 -3.08
CA ALA A 50 20.01 4.53 -4.31
C ALA A 50 20.28 6.04 -4.27
N PHE A 51 19.35 6.83 -3.74
CA PHE A 51 19.53 8.26 -3.55
C PHE A 51 20.68 8.59 -2.59
N LYS A 52 20.80 7.87 -1.47
CA LYS A 52 21.91 8.03 -0.52
C LYS A 52 23.25 7.63 -1.11
N LEU A 53 23.27 6.57 -1.91
CA LEU A 53 24.47 6.17 -2.64
C LEU A 53 24.89 7.26 -3.65
N ALA A 54 23.93 7.80 -4.41
CA ALA A 54 24.19 8.91 -5.33
C ALA A 54 24.74 10.14 -4.58
N HIS A 55 24.14 10.49 -3.44
CA HIS A 55 24.61 11.59 -2.59
C HIS A 55 26.08 11.38 -2.14
N ALA A 56 26.42 10.17 -1.71
CA ALA A 56 27.80 9.85 -1.31
C ALA A 56 28.79 9.90 -2.46
N LEU A 57 28.40 9.45 -3.66
CA LEU A 57 29.26 9.44 -4.85
C LEU A 57 29.48 10.85 -5.42
N LEU A 58 28.46 11.70 -5.39
CA LEU A 58 28.54 13.08 -5.89
C LEU A 58 29.23 14.02 -4.90
N GLY A 59 29.20 13.70 -3.60
CA GLY A 59 29.72 14.56 -2.54
C GLY A 59 28.84 15.78 -2.24
N GLU A 60 27.67 15.87 -2.88
CA GLU A 60 26.67 16.94 -2.70
C GLU A 60 25.27 16.39 -2.78
N PHE A 61 24.29 17.12 -2.24
CA PHE A 61 22.90 16.71 -2.25
C PHE A 61 22.34 16.67 -3.68
N PRO A 62 21.87 15.49 -4.17
CA PRO A 62 21.41 15.34 -5.56
C PRO A 62 19.95 15.83 -5.74
N GLU A 63 19.76 17.14 -5.80
CA GLU A 63 18.44 17.78 -5.83
C GLU A 63 17.53 17.24 -6.93
N GLU A 64 18.08 16.97 -8.14
CA GLU A 64 17.33 16.48 -9.28
C GLU A 64 16.87 15.01 -9.14
N MET A 65 17.36 14.28 -8.12
CA MET A 65 17.02 12.89 -7.87
C MET A 65 16.04 12.72 -6.70
N VAL A 66 15.85 13.76 -5.89
CA VAL A 66 15.03 13.64 -4.67
C VAL A 66 13.55 13.35 -4.99
N GLU A 67 13.05 13.82 -6.13
CA GLU A 67 11.68 13.51 -6.59
C GLU A 67 11.49 12.01 -6.90
N LEU A 68 12.51 11.36 -7.47
CA LEU A 68 12.48 9.91 -7.72
C LEU A 68 12.56 9.12 -6.41
N ALA A 69 13.41 9.55 -5.49
CA ALA A 69 13.49 8.97 -4.16
C ALA A 69 12.17 9.09 -3.40
N ALA A 70 11.47 10.23 -3.50
CA ALA A 70 10.16 10.43 -2.88
C ALA A 70 9.08 9.50 -3.46
N ILE A 71 9.07 9.31 -4.79
CA ILE A 71 8.14 8.37 -5.44
C ILE A 71 8.36 6.97 -4.87
N GLY A 72 9.61 6.48 -4.81
CA GLY A 72 9.90 5.17 -4.26
C GLY A 72 9.57 5.06 -2.78
N THR A 73 9.95 6.04 -1.97
CA THR A 73 9.68 6.07 -0.53
C THR A 73 8.18 5.99 -0.21
N ILE A 74 7.34 6.74 -0.93
CA ILE A 74 5.90 6.75 -0.70
C ILE A 74 5.24 5.50 -1.28
N ALA A 75 5.65 5.06 -2.49
CA ALA A 75 5.04 3.92 -3.17
C ALA A 75 5.39 2.56 -2.55
N ASP A 76 6.51 2.48 -1.85
CA ASP A 76 6.99 1.28 -1.15
C ASP A 76 6.39 1.15 0.27
N LEU A 77 5.72 2.19 0.76
CA LEU A 77 5.07 2.23 2.07
C LEU A 77 6.03 2.07 3.26
N VAL A 78 7.29 2.44 3.12
CA VAL A 78 8.23 2.50 4.25
C VAL A 78 7.81 3.57 5.25
N SER A 79 8.30 3.47 6.49
CA SER A 79 8.00 4.44 7.55
C SER A 79 8.25 5.88 7.08
N LEU A 80 7.22 6.73 7.15
CA LEU A 80 7.30 8.13 6.69
C LEU A 80 7.67 9.07 7.85
N THR A 81 8.73 8.69 8.56
CA THR A 81 9.33 9.42 9.67
C THR A 81 10.77 9.84 9.32
N ASP A 82 11.42 10.57 10.16
CA ASP A 82 12.83 10.95 10.08
C ASP A 82 13.28 11.35 8.65
N GLU A 83 14.27 10.65 8.10
CA GLU A 83 14.86 10.94 6.79
C GLU A 83 13.88 10.69 5.65
N ASN A 84 13.09 9.60 5.72
CA ASN A 84 12.07 9.30 4.71
C ASN A 84 11.02 10.40 4.58
N ARG A 85 10.58 10.98 5.71
CA ARG A 85 9.67 12.12 5.70
C ARG A 85 10.32 13.35 5.05
N THR A 86 11.60 13.58 5.31
CA THR A 86 12.36 14.67 4.69
C THR A 86 12.48 14.45 3.18
N ILE A 87 12.86 13.25 2.73
CA ILE A 87 12.95 12.88 1.31
C ILE A 87 11.60 13.08 0.62
N ALA A 88 10.52 12.57 1.20
CA ALA A 88 9.18 12.72 0.65
C ALA A 88 8.75 14.18 0.54
N LYS A 89 8.99 14.99 1.59
CA LYS A 89 8.64 16.42 1.61
C LYS A 89 9.42 17.21 0.55
N LEU A 90 10.73 17.03 0.47
CA LEU A 90 11.57 17.69 -0.52
C LEU A 90 11.24 17.22 -1.94
N GLY A 91 11.04 15.93 -2.13
CA GLY A 91 10.72 15.38 -3.46
C GLY A 91 9.36 15.82 -3.97
N ILE A 92 8.32 15.91 -3.12
CA ILE A 92 7.02 16.49 -3.51
C ILE A 92 7.20 17.97 -3.91
N SER A 93 8.01 18.72 -3.15
CA SER A 93 8.30 20.11 -3.51
C SER A 93 9.04 20.23 -4.84
N GLN A 94 10.04 19.37 -5.08
CA GLN A 94 10.78 19.33 -6.33
C GLN A 94 9.90 18.90 -7.51
N MET A 95 9.02 17.91 -7.31
CA MET A 95 8.09 17.45 -8.34
C MET A 95 7.14 18.55 -8.83
N LYS A 96 6.80 19.53 -7.99
CA LYS A 96 5.98 20.70 -8.37
C LYS A 96 6.68 21.64 -9.36
N GLN A 97 7.97 21.52 -9.52
CA GLN A 97 8.79 22.32 -10.42
C GLN A 97 9.69 21.46 -11.32
N THR A 98 9.38 20.17 -11.43
CA THR A 98 10.20 19.21 -12.18
C THR A 98 10.33 19.62 -13.64
N GLN A 99 11.53 19.44 -14.19
CA GLN A 99 11.83 19.57 -15.62
C GLN A 99 11.98 18.19 -16.29
N ARG A 100 11.77 17.11 -15.54
CA ARG A 100 11.86 15.75 -16.05
C ARG A 100 10.68 15.47 -16.95
N ILE A 101 10.93 15.36 -18.26
CA ILE A 101 9.90 15.22 -19.30
C ILE A 101 8.90 14.10 -18.95
N GLY A 102 9.40 12.92 -18.57
CA GLY A 102 8.53 11.80 -18.22
C GLY A 102 7.58 12.09 -17.04
N LEU A 103 8.04 12.80 -16.00
CA LEU A 103 7.16 13.18 -14.88
C LEU A 103 6.16 14.28 -15.27
N VAL A 104 6.58 15.26 -16.04
CA VAL A 104 5.68 16.32 -16.55
C VAL A 104 4.57 15.67 -17.37
N THR A 105 4.92 14.82 -18.35
CA THR A 105 3.95 14.11 -19.21
C THR A 105 2.99 13.23 -18.38
N LEU A 106 3.50 12.54 -17.37
CA LEU A 106 2.67 11.70 -16.50
C LEU A 106 1.69 12.54 -15.66
N ILE A 107 2.14 13.64 -15.06
CA ILE A 107 1.31 14.55 -14.25
C ILE A 107 0.20 15.18 -15.12
N GLU A 108 0.53 15.60 -16.31
CA GLU A 108 -0.45 16.13 -17.28
C GLU A 108 -1.51 15.07 -17.65
N LYS A 109 -1.08 13.85 -17.96
CA LYS A 109 -1.99 12.73 -18.27
C LYS A 109 -2.94 12.41 -17.11
N LEU A 110 -2.47 12.53 -15.88
CA LEU A 110 -3.27 12.35 -14.68
C LEU A 110 -4.24 13.51 -14.42
N SER A 111 -4.13 14.61 -15.17
CA SER A 111 -4.92 15.84 -14.97
C SER A 111 -4.79 16.39 -13.53
N VAL A 112 -3.66 16.17 -12.89
CA VAL A 112 -3.37 16.67 -11.55
C VAL A 112 -2.85 18.10 -11.67
N LYS A 113 -3.44 18.99 -10.88
CA LYS A 113 -2.89 20.36 -10.77
C LYS A 113 -1.59 20.29 -9.97
N VAL A 114 -0.53 20.86 -10.53
CA VAL A 114 0.83 20.81 -9.94
C VAL A 114 0.88 21.35 -8.50
N ASP A 115 0.12 22.40 -8.21
CA ASP A 115 0.00 22.97 -6.86
C ASP A 115 -0.68 22.03 -5.84
N LYS A 116 -1.43 21.03 -6.33
CA LYS A 116 -2.14 20.02 -5.53
C LYS A 116 -1.39 18.69 -5.42
N LEU A 117 -0.21 18.58 -6.04
CA LEU A 117 0.63 17.39 -5.86
C LEU A 117 0.96 17.18 -4.39
N ASP A 118 0.70 15.96 -3.92
CA ASP A 118 0.91 15.54 -2.55
C ASP A 118 1.27 14.05 -2.47
N GLU A 119 1.44 13.53 -1.27
CA GLU A 119 1.70 12.12 -1.00
C GLU A 119 0.60 11.20 -1.53
N LYS A 120 -0.67 11.64 -1.48
CA LYS A 120 -1.81 10.86 -2.01
C LYS A 120 -1.74 10.73 -3.54
N THR A 121 -1.31 11.78 -4.22
CA THR A 121 -1.08 11.73 -5.68
C THR A 121 -0.01 10.69 -6.03
N ILE A 122 1.09 10.65 -5.28
CA ILE A 122 2.15 9.66 -5.50
C ILE A 122 1.63 8.26 -5.18
N GLY A 123 1.06 8.04 -3.99
CA GLY A 123 0.67 6.72 -3.51
C GLY A 123 -0.49 6.09 -4.29
N PHE A 124 -1.46 6.90 -4.77
CA PHE A 124 -2.68 6.38 -5.39
C PHE A 124 -2.77 6.60 -6.91
N GLN A 125 -1.94 7.48 -7.48
CA GLN A 125 -2.01 7.76 -8.91
C GLN A 125 -0.71 7.43 -9.64
N ILE A 126 0.46 7.91 -9.19
CA ILE A 126 1.74 7.68 -9.85
C ILE A 126 2.24 6.26 -9.55
N GLY A 127 2.39 5.89 -8.28
CA GLY A 127 2.93 4.60 -7.84
C GLY A 127 2.20 3.39 -8.44
N PRO A 128 0.86 3.32 -8.41
CA PRO A 128 0.13 2.20 -9.00
C PRO A 128 0.37 1.99 -10.49
N ARG A 129 0.63 3.05 -11.26
CA ARG A 129 0.93 2.96 -12.70
C ARG A 129 2.34 2.44 -12.95
N LEU A 130 3.33 2.97 -12.24
CA LEU A 130 4.69 2.44 -12.28
C LEU A 130 4.73 0.96 -11.89
N ASN A 131 4.06 0.63 -10.79
CA ASN A 131 3.99 -0.74 -10.28
C ASN A 131 3.27 -1.72 -11.24
N ALA A 132 2.32 -1.22 -12.04
CA ALA A 132 1.58 -2.07 -12.99
C ALA A 132 2.51 -2.70 -14.04
N LEU A 133 3.53 -1.98 -14.49
CA LEU A 133 4.53 -2.47 -15.44
C LEU A 133 5.21 -3.75 -14.93
N GLY A 134 5.83 -3.70 -13.75
CA GLY A 134 6.54 -4.83 -13.17
C GLY A 134 5.63 -5.97 -12.68
N ARG A 135 4.32 -5.72 -12.48
CA ARG A 135 3.36 -6.76 -12.10
C ARG A 135 2.87 -7.60 -13.27
N LEU A 136 2.75 -6.99 -14.45
CA LEU A 136 2.18 -7.64 -15.64
C LEU A 136 3.24 -7.94 -16.71
N GLY A 137 4.46 -7.42 -16.56
CA GLY A 137 5.53 -7.59 -17.53
C GLY A 137 6.85 -7.00 -17.06
N ASP A 138 7.54 -6.29 -17.96
CA ASP A 138 8.84 -5.67 -17.73
C ASP A 138 8.69 -4.23 -17.21
N ALA A 139 9.43 -3.88 -16.16
CA ALA A 139 9.46 -2.55 -15.58
C ALA A 139 10.38 -1.56 -16.35
N THR A 140 11.13 -2.01 -17.34
CA THR A 140 12.06 -1.17 -18.13
C THR A 140 11.41 0.11 -18.67
N PRO A 141 10.17 0.11 -19.20
CA PRO A 141 9.52 1.36 -19.64
C PRO A 141 9.39 2.41 -18.53
N GLY A 142 9.24 1.99 -17.27
CA GLY A 142 9.23 2.91 -16.14
C GLY A 142 10.57 3.62 -15.93
N VAL A 143 11.68 2.90 -16.11
CA VAL A 143 13.03 3.49 -16.08
C VAL A 143 13.24 4.44 -17.27
N GLN A 144 12.83 4.03 -18.47
CA GLN A 144 12.91 4.85 -19.69
C GLN A 144 12.13 6.15 -19.50
N LEU A 145 10.91 6.11 -18.97
CA LEU A 145 10.12 7.30 -18.67
C LEU A 145 10.86 8.28 -17.75
N MET A 146 11.53 7.76 -16.71
CA MET A 146 12.24 8.62 -15.75
C MET A 146 13.56 9.18 -16.29
N THR A 147 14.04 8.69 -17.44
CA THR A 147 15.36 9.06 -18.00
C THR A 147 15.31 9.64 -19.40
N THR A 148 14.19 9.57 -20.08
CA THR A 148 14.04 10.14 -21.45
C THR A 148 14.10 11.66 -21.47
N PHE A 149 14.61 12.18 -22.60
CA PHE A 149 14.59 13.59 -22.95
C PHE A 149 13.73 13.86 -24.20
N ASP A 150 12.90 12.89 -24.60
CA ASP A 150 12.03 12.94 -25.77
C ASP A 150 10.56 12.95 -25.35
N ASP A 151 9.82 13.99 -25.75
CA ASP A 151 8.41 14.18 -25.40
C ASP A 151 7.51 13.11 -26.05
N GLU A 152 7.81 12.67 -27.30
CA GLU A 152 7.02 11.66 -28.01
C GLU A 152 7.22 10.27 -27.37
N GLU A 153 8.47 9.94 -26.99
CA GLU A 153 8.78 8.73 -26.25
C GLU A 153 8.06 8.73 -24.89
N ALA A 154 8.14 9.83 -24.15
CA ALA A 154 7.48 9.98 -22.85
C ALA A 154 5.96 9.79 -22.97
N ALA A 155 5.32 10.42 -23.96
CA ALA A 155 3.89 10.27 -24.19
C ALA A 155 3.50 8.82 -24.52
N THR A 156 4.28 8.14 -25.35
CA THR A 156 4.06 6.73 -25.71
C THR A 156 4.16 5.83 -24.50
N ILE A 157 5.17 6.02 -23.63
CA ILE A 157 5.35 5.22 -22.41
C ILE A 157 4.23 5.49 -21.41
N VAL A 158 3.82 6.75 -21.24
CA VAL A 158 2.71 7.10 -20.32
C VAL A 158 1.40 6.47 -20.76
N ASP A 159 1.10 6.46 -22.07
CA ASP A 159 -0.10 5.81 -22.60
C ASP A 159 -0.04 4.28 -22.39
N PHE A 160 1.11 3.67 -22.59
CA PHE A 160 1.34 2.26 -22.29
C PHE A 160 1.15 1.95 -20.79
N MET A 161 1.74 2.75 -19.92
CA MET A 161 1.56 2.62 -18.45
C MET A 161 0.09 2.73 -18.03
N GLN A 162 -0.65 3.65 -18.63
CA GLN A 162 -2.07 3.81 -18.36
C GLN A 162 -2.84 2.54 -18.76
N SER A 163 -2.58 2.00 -19.94
CA SER A 163 -3.22 0.77 -20.42
C SER A 163 -2.89 -0.44 -19.55
N GLU A 164 -1.62 -0.59 -19.11
CA GLU A 164 -1.23 -1.68 -18.21
C GLU A 164 -1.83 -1.53 -16.79
N ASN A 165 -1.99 -0.31 -16.31
CA ASN A 165 -2.70 -0.09 -15.05
C ASN A 165 -4.20 -0.43 -15.14
N GLU A 166 -4.86 -0.10 -16.23
CA GLU A 166 -6.25 -0.47 -16.51
C GLU A 166 -6.39 -1.99 -16.64
N ARG A 167 -5.47 -2.63 -17.36
CA ARG A 167 -5.40 -4.09 -17.50
C ARG A 167 -5.22 -4.77 -16.14
N ARG A 168 -4.29 -4.27 -15.32
CA ARG A 168 -4.10 -4.76 -13.93
C ARG A 168 -5.38 -4.66 -13.13
N GLN A 169 -6.09 -3.52 -13.19
CA GLN A 169 -7.36 -3.33 -12.46
C GLN A 169 -8.44 -4.30 -12.97
N ALA A 170 -8.54 -4.50 -14.27
CA ALA A 170 -9.48 -5.46 -14.86
C ALA A 170 -9.21 -6.89 -14.39
N ILE A 171 -7.94 -7.33 -14.40
CA ILE A 171 -7.54 -8.65 -13.92
C ILE A 171 -7.88 -8.81 -12.42
N VAL A 172 -7.57 -7.80 -11.59
CA VAL A 172 -7.92 -7.84 -10.15
C VAL A 172 -9.43 -7.97 -9.95
N ASN A 173 -10.23 -7.18 -10.68
CA ASN A 173 -11.69 -7.23 -10.56
C ASN A 173 -12.23 -8.61 -10.99
N GLN A 174 -11.74 -9.14 -12.10
CA GLN A 174 -12.11 -10.48 -12.60
C GLN A 174 -11.80 -11.55 -11.55
N ILE A 175 -10.58 -11.57 -10.98
CA ILE A 175 -10.21 -12.57 -9.98
C ILE A 175 -11.06 -12.45 -8.71
N VAL A 176 -11.37 -11.23 -8.26
CA VAL A 176 -12.26 -11.01 -7.10
C VAL A 176 -13.67 -11.54 -7.36
N GLU A 177 -14.19 -11.34 -8.58
CA GLU A 177 -15.49 -11.88 -8.98
C GLU A 177 -15.48 -13.41 -9.04
N GLU A 178 -14.46 -14.01 -9.67
CA GLU A 178 -14.27 -15.46 -9.72
C GLU A 178 -14.05 -16.10 -8.33
N ALA A 179 -13.43 -15.36 -7.40
CA ALA A 179 -13.23 -15.81 -6.03
C ALA A 179 -14.51 -15.78 -5.18
N SER A 180 -15.53 -15.01 -5.55
CA SER A 180 -16.74 -14.82 -4.75
C SER A 180 -17.44 -16.12 -4.34
N PRO A 181 -17.67 -17.12 -5.21
CA PRO A 181 -18.26 -18.39 -4.79
C PRO A 181 -17.36 -19.16 -3.83
N LEU A 182 -16.03 -19.16 -4.04
CA LEU A 182 -15.07 -19.83 -3.17
C LEU A 182 -15.03 -19.18 -1.78
N ILE A 183 -15.16 -17.85 -1.71
CA ILE A 183 -15.26 -17.10 -0.46
C ILE A 183 -16.52 -17.54 0.30
N GLN A 184 -17.67 -17.66 -0.39
CA GLN A 184 -18.92 -18.06 0.25
C GLN A 184 -18.86 -19.49 0.82
N GLU A 185 -18.21 -20.42 0.12
CA GLU A 185 -17.98 -21.77 0.60
C GLU A 185 -17.13 -21.83 1.86
N GLN A 186 -16.16 -20.91 1.99
CA GLN A 186 -15.22 -20.84 3.11
C GLN A 186 -15.58 -19.79 4.17
N MET A 187 -16.75 -19.14 4.10
CA MET A 187 -17.12 -18.06 5.04
C MET A 187 -17.14 -18.48 6.50
N ASN A 188 -17.32 -19.76 6.81
CA ASN A 188 -17.26 -20.27 8.17
C ASN A 188 -15.84 -20.62 8.66
N GLN A 189 -14.86 -20.58 7.77
CA GLN A 189 -13.46 -20.83 8.13
C GLN A 189 -12.80 -19.60 8.73
N PRO A 190 -11.84 -19.76 9.64
CA PRO A 190 -11.15 -18.63 10.29
C PRO A 190 -10.15 -17.93 9.35
N ILE A 191 -9.66 -18.62 8.33
CA ILE A 191 -8.74 -18.14 7.28
C ILE A 191 -9.27 -18.61 5.93
N LEU A 192 -9.11 -17.79 4.89
CA LEU A 192 -9.48 -18.13 3.52
C LEU A 192 -8.26 -18.55 2.72
N VAL A 193 -8.35 -19.71 2.04
CA VAL A 193 -7.31 -20.17 1.11
C VAL A 193 -7.98 -20.47 -0.24
N LEU A 194 -7.74 -19.58 -1.19
CA LEU A 194 -8.40 -19.60 -2.48
C LEU A 194 -7.39 -19.96 -3.57
N ALA A 195 -7.66 -20.97 -4.36
CA ALA A 195 -6.76 -21.43 -5.42
C ALA A 195 -7.52 -21.71 -6.72
N GLN A 196 -7.03 -21.18 -7.85
CA GLN A 196 -7.65 -21.36 -9.14
C GLN A 196 -6.60 -21.35 -10.26
N PRO A 197 -6.76 -22.15 -11.33
CA PRO A 197 -5.95 -22.02 -12.54
C PRO A 197 -6.16 -20.67 -13.24
N GLY A 198 -5.10 -20.16 -13.86
CA GLY A 198 -5.18 -18.94 -14.68
C GLY A 198 -5.14 -17.61 -13.90
N TRP A 199 -5.15 -17.62 -12.59
CA TRP A 199 -4.97 -16.40 -11.81
C TRP A 199 -3.54 -15.89 -11.89
N HIS A 200 -3.39 -14.65 -12.34
CA HIS A 200 -2.09 -14.05 -12.62
C HIS A 200 -1.33 -13.70 -11.32
N GLU A 201 -0.16 -14.31 -11.11
CA GLU A 201 0.62 -14.20 -9.87
C GLU A 201 0.97 -12.75 -9.46
N GLY A 202 1.22 -11.87 -10.42
CA GLY A 202 1.59 -10.47 -10.17
C GLY A 202 0.53 -9.62 -9.47
N VAL A 203 -0.73 -10.09 -9.40
CA VAL A 203 -1.83 -9.33 -8.77
C VAL A 203 -2.44 -10.03 -7.56
N LEU A 204 -2.06 -11.27 -7.23
CA LEU A 204 -2.71 -12.05 -6.17
C LEU A 204 -2.62 -11.37 -4.79
N GLY A 205 -1.53 -10.65 -4.51
CA GLY A 205 -1.41 -9.88 -3.29
C GLY A 205 -2.41 -8.72 -3.19
N ILE A 206 -2.77 -8.10 -4.33
CA ILE A 206 -3.80 -7.04 -4.38
C ILE A 206 -5.18 -7.65 -4.16
N VAL A 207 -5.44 -8.82 -4.78
CA VAL A 207 -6.68 -9.57 -4.60
C VAL A 207 -6.83 -9.99 -3.13
N ALA A 208 -5.78 -10.56 -2.52
CA ALA A 208 -5.79 -10.96 -1.12
C ALA A 208 -6.12 -9.78 -0.18
N SER A 209 -5.48 -8.62 -0.38
CA SER A 209 -5.79 -7.40 0.39
C SER A 209 -7.26 -7.01 0.27
N ARG A 210 -7.81 -7.00 -0.94
CA ARG A 210 -9.22 -6.63 -1.17
C ARG A 210 -10.19 -7.62 -0.51
N ILE A 211 -9.87 -8.92 -0.52
CA ILE A 211 -10.71 -9.94 0.14
C ILE A 211 -10.64 -9.79 1.66
N VAL A 212 -9.45 -9.52 2.22
CA VAL A 212 -9.30 -9.20 3.66
C VAL A 212 -10.16 -8.00 4.05
N GLU A 213 -10.13 -6.92 3.28
CA GLU A 213 -10.95 -5.73 3.52
C GLU A 213 -12.46 -6.03 3.48
N GLN A 214 -12.89 -6.90 2.59
CA GLN A 214 -14.31 -7.27 2.43
C GLN A 214 -14.80 -8.24 3.51
N THR A 215 -13.95 -9.17 3.94
CA THR A 215 -14.36 -10.30 4.79
C THR A 215 -13.90 -10.18 6.24
N GLY A 216 -12.90 -9.35 6.52
CA GLY A 216 -12.25 -9.29 7.83
C GLY A 216 -11.54 -10.59 8.19
N LYS A 217 -11.04 -11.36 7.21
CA LYS A 217 -10.37 -12.65 7.43
C LYS A 217 -9.00 -12.66 6.77
N PRO A 218 -7.98 -13.24 7.43
CA PRO A 218 -6.71 -13.53 6.76
C PRO A 218 -6.98 -14.35 5.49
N THR A 219 -6.32 -14.00 4.39
CA THR A 219 -6.62 -14.59 3.09
C THR A 219 -5.34 -14.90 2.32
N ILE A 220 -5.25 -16.11 1.80
CA ILE A 220 -4.22 -16.57 0.87
C ILE A 220 -4.87 -16.81 -0.49
N VAL A 221 -4.30 -16.23 -1.54
CA VAL A 221 -4.77 -16.38 -2.93
C VAL A 221 -3.66 -16.98 -3.77
N LEU A 222 -3.96 -18.08 -4.46
CA LEU A 222 -3.01 -18.90 -5.19
C LEU A 222 -3.44 -19.05 -6.66
N GLY A 223 -2.51 -18.83 -7.58
CA GLY A 223 -2.64 -19.20 -8.98
C GLY A 223 -2.03 -20.59 -9.21
N ILE A 224 -2.81 -21.52 -9.73
CA ILE A 224 -2.35 -22.86 -10.08
C ILE A 224 -1.66 -22.77 -11.45
N SER A 225 -0.47 -23.39 -11.57
CA SER A 225 0.29 -23.47 -12.81
C SER A 225 -0.47 -24.22 -13.92
N GLU A 226 -0.11 -23.99 -15.18
CA GLU A 226 -0.77 -24.61 -16.34
C GLU A 226 -0.70 -26.13 -16.32
N ASP A 227 0.38 -26.72 -15.80
CA ASP A 227 0.54 -28.16 -15.63
C ASP A 227 -0.23 -28.73 -14.44
N GLY A 228 -0.83 -27.88 -13.61
CA GLY A 228 -1.59 -28.24 -12.43
C GLY A 228 -0.75 -28.78 -11.26
N LEU A 229 0.59 -28.76 -11.36
CA LEU A 229 1.46 -29.40 -10.37
C LEU A 229 1.79 -28.48 -9.20
N THR A 230 1.91 -27.18 -9.43
CA THR A 230 2.26 -26.20 -8.41
C THR A 230 1.25 -25.07 -8.31
N ALA A 231 1.19 -24.43 -7.17
CA ALA A 231 0.44 -23.20 -6.99
C ALA A 231 1.36 -22.15 -6.30
N LYS A 232 1.29 -20.92 -6.80
CA LYS A 232 2.06 -19.81 -6.29
C LYS A 232 1.13 -18.64 -5.97
N GLY A 233 1.39 -17.93 -4.89
CA GLY A 233 0.55 -16.82 -4.54
C GLY A 233 1.00 -15.99 -3.38
N SER A 234 0.05 -15.25 -2.85
CA SER A 234 0.30 -14.26 -1.81
C SER A 234 -0.83 -14.28 -0.79
N GLY A 235 -0.46 -14.12 0.48
CA GLY A 235 -1.40 -13.95 1.57
C GLY A 235 -1.36 -12.55 2.14
N ARG A 236 -2.48 -12.16 2.75
CA ARG A 236 -2.64 -10.93 3.52
C ARG A 236 -3.37 -11.24 4.81
N SER A 237 -3.02 -10.49 5.84
CA SER A 237 -3.64 -10.58 7.16
C SER A 237 -4.11 -9.22 7.64
N PHE A 238 -4.66 -9.16 8.84
CA PHE A 238 -5.04 -7.93 9.54
C PHE A 238 -4.88 -8.12 11.05
N GLY A 239 -4.81 -7.01 11.77
CA GLY A 239 -4.73 -7.01 13.23
C GLY A 239 -3.50 -7.76 13.74
N GLU A 240 -3.71 -8.61 14.75
CA GLU A 240 -2.67 -9.32 15.45
C GLU A 240 -2.38 -10.73 14.87
N PHE A 241 -3.08 -11.16 13.82
CA PHE A 241 -2.87 -12.48 13.22
C PHE A 241 -1.59 -12.51 12.38
N ASN A 242 -0.58 -13.21 12.87
CA ASN A 242 0.72 -13.34 12.21
C ASN A 242 0.69 -14.39 11.09
N LEU A 243 0.62 -13.93 9.85
CA LEU A 243 0.57 -14.80 8.67
C LEU A 243 1.88 -15.55 8.44
N TYR A 244 3.02 -14.97 8.79
CA TYR A 244 4.31 -15.63 8.65
C TYR A 244 4.44 -16.83 9.61
N ASP A 245 4.00 -16.68 10.86
CA ASP A 245 3.99 -17.78 11.83
C ASP A 245 2.99 -18.87 11.43
N ALA A 246 1.81 -18.47 10.89
CA ALA A 246 0.86 -19.41 10.33
C ALA A 246 1.46 -20.26 9.20
N LEU A 247 2.19 -19.66 8.26
CA LEU A 247 2.90 -20.39 7.20
C LEU A 247 4.05 -21.23 7.76
N THR A 248 4.73 -20.74 8.79
CA THR A 248 5.81 -21.50 9.45
C THR A 248 5.29 -22.78 10.10
N SER A 249 4.05 -22.80 10.62
CA SER A 249 3.43 -24.00 11.19
C SER A 249 3.24 -25.14 10.18
N VAL A 250 3.14 -24.81 8.88
CA VAL A 250 2.96 -25.77 7.79
C VAL A 250 4.18 -25.83 6.84
N LYS A 251 5.32 -25.30 7.24
CA LYS A 251 6.52 -25.12 6.40
C LYS A 251 6.99 -26.39 5.70
N ASP A 252 6.84 -27.56 6.33
CA ASP A 252 7.29 -28.85 5.79
C ASP A 252 6.47 -29.27 4.54
N HIS A 253 5.36 -28.61 4.28
CA HIS A 253 4.49 -28.82 3.11
C HIS A 253 4.63 -27.72 2.05
N LEU A 254 5.49 -26.71 2.30
CA LEU A 254 5.72 -25.59 1.38
C LEU A 254 7.02 -25.80 0.60
N LEU A 255 6.99 -25.56 -0.72
CA LEU A 255 8.20 -25.55 -1.54
C LEU A 255 9.05 -24.31 -1.24
N LYS A 256 8.38 -23.17 -1.04
CA LYS A 256 8.99 -21.88 -0.72
C LYS A 256 7.99 -20.98 -0.04
N PHE A 257 8.41 -20.24 0.96
CA PHE A 257 7.62 -19.13 1.52
C PHE A 257 8.53 -18.05 2.10
N GLY A 258 7.97 -16.87 2.31
CA GLY A 258 8.63 -15.76 2.95
C GLY A 258 7.67 -14.59 3.09
N GLY A 259 7.98 -13.67 3.98
CA GLY A 259 7.14 -12.51 4.26
C GLY A 259 7.26 -12.06 5.70
N HIS A 260 6.24 -11.36 6.15
CA HIS A 260 6.17 -10.74 7.46
C HIS A 260 4.78 -10.99 8.07
N HIS A 261 4.52 -10.42 9.25
CA HIS A 261 3.26 -10.51 9.98
C HIS A 261 2.02 -10.34 9.08
N MET A 262 1.96 -9.27 8.27
CA MET A 262 0.76 -8.87 7.52
C MET A 262 0.71 -9.39 6.08
N ALA A 263 1.83 -9.82 5.52
CA ALA A 263 1.93 -10.20 4.12
C ALA A 263 2.98 -11.28 3.90
N ALA A 264 2.63 -12.29 3.11
CA ALA A 264 3.55 -13.37 2.78
C ALA A 264 3.31 -13.88 1.35
N GLY A 265 4.39 -14.40 0.74
CA GLY A 265 4.36 -15.11 -0.53
C GLY A 265 4.69 -16.58 -0.31
N LEU A 266 4.09 -17.47 -1.10
CA LEU A 266 4.34 -18.90 -0.99
C LEU A 266 4.23 -19.62 -2.33
N THR A 267 4.91 -20.76 -2.41
CA THR A 267 4.80 -21.73 -3.51
C THR A 267 4.61 -23.11 -2.90
N VAL A 268 3.66 -23.88 -3.44
CA VAL A 268 3.25 -25.18 -2.91
C VAL A 268 3.05 -26.18 -4.05
N GLU A 269 3.18 -27.46 -3.76
CA GLU A 269 2.65 -28.50 -4.65
C GLU A 269 1.12 -28.56 -4.52
N THR A 270 0.39 -28.58 -5.63
CA THR A 270 -1.08 -28.56 -5.62
C THR A 270 -1.68 -29.72 -4.82
N ILE A 271 -1.03 -30.89 -4.86
CA ILE A 271 -1.45 -32.08 -4.10
C ILE A 271 -1.40 -31.85 -2.58
N MET A 272 -0.57 -30.92 -2.10
CA MET A 272 -0.41 -30.60 -0.66
C MET A 272 -1.43 -29.56 -0.18
N LEU A 273 -2.18 -28.91 -1.07
CA LEU A 273 -3.15 -27.86 -0.69
C LEU A 273 -4.13 -28.30 0.41
N PRO A 274 -4.75 -29.48 0.37
CA PRO A 274 -5.66 -29.90 1.42
C PRO A 274 -5.00 -29.95 2.81
N THR A 275 -3.79 -30.49 2.89
CA THR A 275 -3.02 -30.59 4.15
C THR A 275 -2.61 -29.22 4.68
N ILE A 276 -2.21 -28.32 3.77
CA ILE A 276 -1.84 -26.95 4.11
C ILE A 276 -3.06 -26.18 4.62
N ILE A 277 -4.22 -26.30 3.96
CA ILE A 277 -5.47 -25.66 4.37
C ILE A 277 -5.86 -26.13 5.77
N GLU A 278 -5.87 -27.44 6.03
CA GLU A 278 -6.20 -27.99 7.34
C GLU A 278 -5.25 -27.48 8.44
N GLY A 279 -3.95 -27.44 8.16
CA GLY A 279 -2.95 -26.94 9.10
C GLY A 279 -3.13 -25.45 9.39
N LEU A 280 -3.39 -24.63 8.38
CA LEU A 280 -3.64 -23.20 8.54
C LEU A 280 -4.95 -22.91 9.29
N GLU A 281 -6.01 -23.68 9.02
CA GLU A 281 -7.26 -23.57 9.76
C GLU A 281 -7.08 -23.95 11.25
N GLN A 282 -6.30 -24.99 11.52
CA GLN A 282 -5.99 -25.37 12.89
C GLN A 282 -5.19 -24.29 13.60
N TYR A 283 -4.13 -23.76 12.96
CA TYR A 283 -3.36 -22.66 13.52
C TYR A 283 -4.25 -21.44 13.82
N ALA A 284 -5.14 -21.08 12.90
CA ALA A 284 -6.04 -19.95 13.08
C ALA A 284 -7.06 -20.18 14.23
N LYS A 285 -7.55 -21.40 14.41
CA LYS A 285 -8.41 -21.78 15.56
C LYS A 285 -7.66 -21.67 16.89
N ASP A 286 -6.40 -22.09 16.92
CA ASP A 286 -5.55 -22.03 18.12
C ASP A 286 -5.15 -20.58 18.48
N HIS A 287 -5.27 -19.65 17.52
CA HIS A 287 -4.95 -18.22 17.68
C HIS A 287 -6.19 -17.32 17.47
N GLN A 288 -7.37 -17.81 17.89
CA GLN A 288 -8.65 -17.10 17.70
C GLN A 288 -8.64 -15.69 18.30
N ASP A 289 -7.98 -15.49 19.44
CA ASP A 289 -7.86 -14.18 20.10
C ASP A 289 -7.25 -13.13 19.17
N SER A 290 -6.31 -13.51 18.31
CA SER A 290 -5.68 -12.63 17.32
C SER A 290 -6.64 -12.24 16.18
N LEU A 291 -7.60 -13.11 15.85
CA LEU A 291 -8.63 -12.86 14.84
C LEU A 291 -9.78 -12.02 15.39
N ASP A 292 -10.10 -12.19 16.67
CA ASP A 292 -11.19 -11.47 17.35
C ASP A 292 -10.76 -10.08 17.86
N ALA A 293 -9.48 -9.73 17.69
CA ALA A 293 -8.96 -8.42 18.05
C ALA A 293 -9.73 -7.32 17.31
N LYS A 294 -10.46 -6.51 18.06
CA LYS A 294 -11.23 -5.41 17.49
C LYS A 294 -10.28 -4.37 16.91
N ALA A 295 -10.54 -3.97 15.69
CA ALA A 295 -9.86 -2.82 15.13
C ALA A 295 -10.08 -1.61 16.03
N THR A 296 -9.00 -1.03 16.51
CA THR A 296 -9.02 0.21 17.31
C THR A 296 -8.73 1.39 16.40
N LEU A 297 -9.48 2.48 16.59
CA LEU A 297 -9.21 3.76 15.95
C LEU A 297 -8.60 4.69 17.01
N THR A 298 -7.36 5.06 16.81
CA THR A 298 -6.73 6.09 17.65
C THR A 298 -7.29 7.45 17.27
N ILE A 299 -7.75 8.19 18.27
CA ILE A 299 -8.23 9.56 18.11
C ILE A 299 -7.16 10.47 18.68
N ASP A 300 -6.62 11.36 17.85
CA ASP A 300 -5.56 12.28 18.25
C ASP A 300 -6.09 13.44 19.11
N GLU A 301 -7.33 13.93 18.77
CA GLU A 301 -7.92 15.05 19.50
C GLU A 301 -9.45 14.98 19.45
N ILE A 302 -10.08 15.39 20.55
CA ILE A 302 -11.55 15.57 20.64
C ILE A 302 -11.83 17.07 20.60
N LEU A 303 -12.52 17.52 19.56
CA LEU A 303 -12.73 18.95 19.32
C LEU A 303 -14.24 19.31 19.30
N PRO A 304 -14.65 20.45 19.86
CA PRO A 304 -15.95 21.03 19.55
C PRO A 304 -15.93 21.61 18.13
N LEU A 305 -17.04 21.57 17.43
CA LEU A 305 -17.13 22.02 16.03
C LEU A 305 -16.69 23.47 15.83
N LYS A 306 -16.89 24.34 16.83
CA LYS A 306 -16.51 25.75 16.80
C LYS A 306 -14.99 25.97 16.68
N ASP A 307 -14.17 25.01 17.13
CA ASP A 307 -12.72 25.11 17.15
C ASP A 307 -12.09 24.59 15.82
N ILE A 308 -12.89 23.92 14.97
CA ILE A 308 -12.48 23.52 13.64
C ILE A 308 -12.60 24.74 12.70
N THR A 309 -11.53 25.50 12.62
CA THR A 309 -11.42 26.67 11.74
C THR A 309 -10.55 26.34 10.52
N VAL A 310 -10.65 27.17 9.48
CA VAL A 310 -9.79 27.03 8.28
C VAL A 310 -8.32 27.14 8.69
N ASP A 311 -7.97 28.12 9.53
CA ASP A 311 -6.60 28.32 10.00
C ASP A 311 -6.07 27.09 10.75
N TRP A 312 -6.94 26.45 11.56
CA TRP A 312 -6.57 25.23 12.28
C TRP A 312 -6.31 24.08 11.30
N ILE A 313 -7.21 23.88 10.31
CA ILE A 313 -7.02 22.84 9.27
C ILE A 313 -5.76 23.11 8.46
N GLU A 314 -5.49 24.36 8.07
CA GLU A 314 -4.28 24.73 7.34
C GLU A 314 -3.02 24.47 8.17
N SER A 315 -3.07 24.62 9.49
CA SER A 315 -1.93 24.32 10.37
C SER A 315 -1.52 22.84 10.33
N LEU A 316 -2.48 21.92 10.09
CA LEU A 316 -2.20 20.48 9.92
C LEU A 316 -1.31 20.21 8.71
N ALA A 317 -1.28 21.10 7.73
CA ALA A 317 -0.39 20.97 6.57
C ALA A 317 1.10 20.91 6.95
N SER A 318 1.48 21.43 8.11
CA SER A 318 2.84 21.33 8.64
C SER A 318 3.25 19.88 8.99
N LEU A 319 2.27 19.02 9.26
CA LEU A 319 2.48 17.61 9.60
C LEU A 319 2.71 16.74 8.36
N LYS A 320 2.33 17.22 7.16
CA LYS A 320 2.53 16.52 5.88
C LYS A 320 4.02 16.33 5.54
N PRO A 321 4.34 15.31 4.70
CA PRO A 321 3.45 14.31 4.08
C PRO A 321 3.00 13.23 5.05
N PHE A 322 1.79 12.72 4.88
CA PHE A 322 1.24 11.62 5.67
C PHE A 322 1.51 10.26 5.01
N GLY A 323 1.61 9.21 5.82
CA GLY A 323 1.86 7.84 5.36
C GLY A 323 2.07 6.88 6.52
N THR A 324 2.80 5.78 6.26
CA THR A 324 3.15 4.79 7.29
C THR A 324 3.88 5.48 8.45
N ASP A 325 3.49 5.20 9.69
CA ASP A 325 4.01 5.75 10.95
C ASP A 325 3.89 7.28 11.11
N ASN A 326 3.33 7.97 10.12
CA ASN A 326 2.92 9.37 10.20
C ASN A 326 1.50 9.53 9.62
N PRO A 327 0.49 8.93 10.24
CA PRO A 327 -0.88 8.96 9.73
C PRO A 327 -1.46 10.38 9.75
N GLU A 328 -2.46 10.61 8.90
CA GLU A 328 -3.25 11.84 8.95
C GLU A 328 -4.01 11.89 10.29
N PRO A 329 -3.96 13.01 11.04
CA PRO A 329 -4.59 13.10 12.34
C PRO A 329 -6.10 12.81 12.29
N VAL A 330 -6.58 11.99 13.22
CA VAL A 330 -7.98 11.66 13.40
C VAL A 330 -8.56 12.50 14.53
N VAL A 331 -9.56 13.28 14.22
CA VAL A 331 -10.28 14.07 15.22
C VAL A 331 -11.68 13.50 15.48
N SER A 332 -12.15 13.66 16.70
CA SER A 332 -13.52 13.28 17.10
C SER A 332 -14.35 14.52 17.40
N LEU A 333 -15.59 14.49 16.92
CA LEU A 333 -16.66 15.42 17.30
C LEU A 333 -17.72 14.66 18.08
N GLU A 334 -17.97 15.02 19.32
CA GLU A 334 -18.91 14.34 20.17
C GLU A 334 -20.25 15.11 20.29
N GLY A 335 -21.35 14.35 20.30
CA GLY A 335 -22.69 14.91 20.50
C GLY A 335 -23.17 15.85 19.41
N ILE A 336 -22.58 15.77 18.21
CA ILE A 336 -22.94 16.56 17.04
C ILE A 336 -24.28 16.11 16.47
N GLN A 337 -25.06 17.03 15.92
CA GLN A 337 -26.36 16.72 15.31
C GLN A 337 -26.26 16.58 13.80
N VAL A 338 -26.95 15.58 13.27
CA VAL A 338 -27.18 15.44 11.84
C VAL A 338 -28.19 16.49 11.38
N ALA A 339 -27.81 17.40 10.50
CA ALA A 339 -28.74 18.36 9.90
C ALA A 339 -29.43 17.76 8.68
N SER A 340 -28.68 17.04 7.83
CA SER A 340 -29.21 16.31 6.68
C SER A 340 -28.24 15.25 6.21
N THR A 341 -28.76 14.29 5.45
CA THR A 341 -27.97 13.23 4.80
C THR A 341 -28.22 13.22 3.29
N GLN A 342 -27.24 12.79 2.52
CA GLN A 342 -27.34 12.62 1.07
C GLN A 342 -26.56 11.38 0.65
N LEU A 343 -27.20 10.47 -0.06
CA LEU A 343 -26.55 9.33 -0.69
C LEU A 343 -25.82 9.75 -1.96
N LEU A 344 -24.59 9.28 -2.14
CA LEU A 344 -23.73 9.56 -3.28
C LEU A 344 -23.16 8.26 -3.88
N GLY A 345 -22.71 8.36 -5.14
CA GLY A 345 -22.25 7.22 -5.93
C GLY A 345 -23.35 6.60 -6.78
N ALA A 346 -22.98 5.88 -7.85
CA ALA A 346 -23.93 5.26 -8.77
C ALA A 346 -24.88 4.29 -8.05
N ASP A 347 -24.35 3.54 -7.09
CA ASP A 347 -25.07 2.54 -6.29
C ASP A 347 -25.49 3.07 -4.91
N LYS A 348 -25.43 4.40 -4.71
CA LYS A 348 -25.78 5.04 -3.43
C LYS A 348 -24.99 4.49 -2.23
N GLN A 349 -23.75 4.07 -2.50
CA GLN A 349 -22.90 3.37 -1.53
C GLN A 349 -22.20 4.32 -0.52
N HIS A 350 -22.14 5.61 -0.81
CA HIS A 350 -21.51 6.59 0.07
C HIS A 350 -22.56 7.50 0.71
N LEU A 351 -22.23 8.01 1.90
CA LEU A 351 -23.11 8.90 2.65
C LEU A 351 -22.40 10.23 2.90
N LYS A 352 -23.01 11.33 2.46
CA LYS A 352 -22.65 12.69 2.84
C LYS A 352 -23.54 13.13 3.99
N LEU A 353 -22.91 13.64 5.04
CA LEU A 353 -23.57 14.18 6.24
C LEU A 353 -23.34 15.67 6.29
N ASN A 354 -24.38 16.44 6.53
CA ASN A 354 -24.28 17.82 6.99
C ASN A 354 -24.51 17.80 8.50
N LEU A 355 -23.52 18.26 9.24
CA LEU A 355 -23.47 18.22 10.69
C LEU A 355 -23.59 19.63 11.25
N LYS A 356 -24.27 19.79 12.39
CA LYS A 356 -24.43 21.06 13.10
C LYS A 356 -24.24 20.87 14.60
N GLU A 357 -23.79 21.90 15.27
CA GLU A 357 -23.80 21.96 16.73
C GLU A 357 -25.10 22.61 17.20
N ALA A 358 -25.73 22.08 18.27
CA ALA A 358 -27.05 22.53 18.74
C ALA A 358 -27.06 24.03 19.13
N SER A 359 -25.91 24.55 19.55
CA SER A 359 -25.77 25.93 20.08
C SER A 359 -25.06 26.88 19.11
N SER A 360 -24.72 26.44 17.89
CA SER A 360 -23.88 27.18 16.94
C SER A 360 -24.50 27.19 15.54
N ALA A 361 -24.25 28.24 14.77
CA ALA A 361 -24.57 28.31 13.36
C ALA A 361 -23.53 27.54 12.49
N ASN A 362 -22.45 27.03 13.10
CA ASN A 362 -21.41 26.32 12.39
C ASN A 362 -21.92 24.98 11.89
N THR A 363 -21.57 24.67 10.66
CA THR A 363 -21.87 23.40 10.01
C THR A 363 -20.62 22.78 9.44
N LEU A 364 -20.54 21.44 9.43
CA LEU A 364 -19.47 20.67 8.84
C LEU A 364 -20.07 19.65 7.86
N GLN A 365 -19.40 19.44 6.75
CA GLN A 365 -19.73 18.35 5.83
C GLN A 365 -18.78 17.18 6.07
N ALA A 366 -19.33 15.99 6.30
CA ALA A 366 -18.57 14.77 6.45
C ALA A 366 -18.95 13.77 5.34
N MET A 367 -17.96 13.01 4.89
CA MET A 367 -18.13 11.93 3.92
C MET A 367 -17.89 10.59 4.59
N ALA A 368 -18.88 9.72 4.61
CA ALA A 368 -18.77 8.35 5.07
C ALA A 368 -18.76 7.42 3.85
N PHE A 369 -17.54 7.03 3.42
CA PHE A 369 -17.36 6.17 2.26
C PHE A 369 -17.84 4.75 2.56
N SER A 370 -18.55 4.15 1.59
CA SER A 370 -19.13 2.79 1.70
C SER A 370 -20.07 2.57 2.89
N LYS A 371 -20.74 3.66 3.34
CA LYS A 371 -21.68 3.67 4.49
C LYS A 371 -23.06 4.19 4.12
N GLY A 372 -23.48 3.97 2.87
CA GLY A 372 -24.79 4.40 2.39
C GLY A 372 -25.96 3.83 3.22
N GLU A 373 -25.81 2.61 3.76
CA GLU A 373 -26.80 1.97 4.61
C GLU A 373 -27.10 2.74 5.90
N TRP A 374 -26.15 3.54 6.40
CA TRP A 374 -26.35 4.35 7.60
C TRP A 374 -27.38 5.47 7.41
N ALA A 375 -27.70 5.84 6.17
CA ALA A 375 -28.70 6.88 5.90
C ALA A 375 -30.05 6.59 6.54
N ALA A 376 -30.43 5.33 6.68
CA ALA A 376 -31.70 4.92 7.28
C ALA A 376 -31.78 5.24 8.78
N SER A 377 -30.65 5.16 9.50
CA SER A 377 -30.57 5.40 10.94
C SER A 377 -30.18 6.83 11.31
N LEU A 378 -29.55 7.57 10.39
CA LEU A 378 -29.05 8.93 10.63
C LEU A 378 -30.03 10.00 10.12
N GLN A 379 -31.17 10.11 10.81
CA GLN A 379 -32.18 11.10 10.47
C GLN A 379 -31.79 12.50 11.00
N PRO A 380 -32.43 13.60 10.47
CA PRO A 380 -32.22 14.93 11.01
C PRO A 380 -32.44 14.98 12.53
N ASP A 381 -31.61 15.78 13.20
CA ASP A 381 -31.53 15.96 14.65
C ASP A 381 -31.04 14.73 15.46
N THR A 382 -30.69 13.62 14.79
CA THR A 382 -29.97 12.52 15.47
C THR A 382 -28.65 13.03 16.02
N LYS A 383 -28.38 12.76 17.31
CA LYS A 383 -27.07 13.04 17.93
C LYS A 383 -26.12 11.87 17.72
N ILE A 384 -24.95 12.17 17.25
CA ILE A 384 -23.89 11.19 16.98
C ILE A 384 -22.54 11.69 17.48
N SER A 385 -21.61 10.79 17.66
CA SER A 385 -20.18 11.09 17.70
C SER A 385 -19.54 10.56 16.43
N ILE A 386 -18.67 11.34 15.82
CA ILE A 386 -17.94 10.94 14.62
C ILE A 386 -16.44 11.09 14.83
N ALA A 387 -15.68 10.24 14.20
CA ALA A 387 -14.23 10.37 14.11
C ALA A 387 -13.80 10.28 12.64
N GLY A 388 -12.83 11.09 12.26
CA GLY A 388 -12.32 11.13 10.89
C GLY A 388 -11.22 12.17 10.70
N THR A 389 -10.68 12.22 9.49
CA THR A 389 -9.67 13.22 9.06
C THR A 389 -10.35 14.45 8.47
N LEU A 390 -9.65 15.59 8.47
CA LEU A 390 -10.16 16.89 8.02
C LEU A 390 -9.48 17.38 6.74
#